data_2bb16238c45da99229c49ee49abf8bf1
#
_entry.id   2bb16238c45da99229c49ee49abf8bf1
#
_cell.length_a   1.000
_cell.length_b   1.000
_cell.length_c   1.000
_cell.angle_alpha   90.00
_cell.angle_beta   90.00
_cell.angle_gamma   90.00
#
_symmetry.space_group_name_H-M   'P 1'
#
loop_
_entity.id
_entity.type
_entity.pdbx_description
1 polymer ?
#
loop_
_entity_poly.entity_id
_entity_poly.type
_entity_poly.pdbx_seq_one_letter_code
_entity_poly.pdbx_strand_id
1 'polypeptide(L)'
;MHWTALREEGRFPQWNHEHWPWYVIYLPVLPVLLWHAIRARSLVFFTNVDPAIDMSGFFGERKSEIYALLPNDSYPTTLCIEPGTSWAEVEHQVDAARLQFPLIVKPDIGERGEGVIRVPS
;
A
#
# COMPACT_ATOMS: atom_id res chain seq x y z
N MET A 1 18.95 -13.25 11.39
CA MET A 1 18.20 -12.41 12.33
C MET A 1 16.72 -12.74 12.14
N HIS A 2 16.11 -13.39 13.12
CA HIS A 2 14.76 -13.96 12.98
C HIS A 2 13.72 -12.85 13.12
N TRP A 3 12.96 -12.59 12.06
CA TRP A 3 11.84 -11.63 12.06
C TRP A 3 10.70 -11.99 13.01
N THR A 4 10.68 -13.22 13.51
CA THR A 4 9.72 -13.68 14.54
C THR A 4 9.93 -12.98 15.89
N ALA A 5 11.12 -12.49 16.19
CA ALA A 5 11.41 -11.81 17.45
C ALA A 5 10.78 -10.41 17.56
N LEU A 6 10.58 -9.71 16.44
CA LEU A 6 9.96 -8.38 16.46
C LEU A 6 8.43 -8.41 16.62
N ARG A 7 7.82 -9.60 16.45
CA ARG A 7 6.37 -9.79 16.63
C ARG A 7 5.97 -10.02 18.09
N GLU A 8 6.93 -10.38 18.95
CA GLU A 8 6.66 -10.70 20.35
C GLU A 8 6.80 -9.52 21.32
N GLU A 9 7.44 -8.42 20.91
CA GLU A 9 7.61 -7.23 21.76
C GLU A 9 6.40 -6.29 21.78
N GLY A 10 5.43 -6.48 20.90
CA GLY A 10 4.19 -5.72 20.86
C GLY A 10 3.08 -6.23 21.77
N ARG A 11 3.38 -6.50 23.03
CA ARG A 11 2.43 -7.07 24.01
C ARG A 11 1.51 -6.03 24.64
N PHE A 12 0.79 -5.24 23.79
CA PHE A 12 -0.41 -4.52 24.19
C PHE A 12 -1.55 -4.78 23.19
N PRO A 13 -2.15 -6.01 23.18
CA PRO A 13 -3.20 -6.37 22.21
C PRO A 13 -4.43 -5.46 22.29
N GLN A 14 -4.61 -4.80 23.42
CA GLN A 14 -5.81 -4.00 23.70
C GLN A 14 -5.73 -2.57 23.13
N TRP A 15 -4.52 -2.08 22.81
CA TRP A 15 -4.29 -0.73 22.31
C TRP A 15 -3.76 -0.69 20.88
N ASN A 16 -3.64 -1.85 20.22
CA ASN A 16 -3.19 -1.91 18.83
C ASN A 16 -4.35 -1.56 17.89
N HIS A 17 -4.62 -0.26 17.77
CA HIS A 17 -5.66 0.31 16.94
C HIS A 17 -5.51 -0.02 15.43
N GLU A 18 -4.33 -0.45 14.97
CA GLU A 18 -4.10 -0.90 13.59
C GLU A 18 -4.99 -2.09 13.20
N HIS A 19 -5.37 -2.92 14.19
CA HIS A 19 -6.21 -4.11 13.98
C HIS A 19 -7.67 -3.88 14.35
N TRP A 20 -8.04 -2.65 14.72
CA TRP A 20 -9.43 -2.35 15.03
C TRP A 20 -10.28 -2.45 13.76
N PRO A 21 -11.49 -2.99 13.86
CA PRO A 21 -12.42 -2.98 12.74
C PRO A 21 -12.66 -1.55 12.27
N TRP A 22 -12.66 -1.35 10.96
CA TRP A 22 -12.79 -0.03 10.35
C TRP A 22 -13.99 0.77 10.88
N TYR A 23 -15.11 0.11 11.19
CA TYR A 23 -16.32 0.77 11.69
C TYR A 23 -16.14 1.36 13.11
N VAL A 24 -15.27 0.78 13.94
CA VAL A 24 -14.97 1.34 15.27
C VAL A 24 -14.23 2.67 15.14
N ILE A 25 -13.38 2.79 14.15
CA ILE A 25 -12.57 3.99 13.89
C ILE A 25 -13.41 5.04 13.17
N TYR A 26 -14.14 4.65 12.14
CA TYR A 26 -14.82 5.59 11.25
C TYR A 26 -16.23 5.99 11.69
N LEU A 27 -16.94 5.15 12.47
CA LEU A 27 -18.29 5.46 12.92
C LEU A 27 -18.38 6.79 13.69
N PRO A 28 -17.46 7.13 14.61
CA PRO A 28 -17.47 8.43 15.29
C PRO A 28 -17.18 9.61 14.37
N VAL A 29 -16.48 9.36 13.24
CA VAL A 29 -16.10 10.39 12.28
C VAL A 29 -17.22 10.69 11.26
N LEU A 30 -18.13 9.73 11.04
CA LEU A 30 -19.23 9.89 10.07
C LEU A 30 -20.05 11.17 10.22
N PRO A 31 -20.45 11.61 11.43
CA PRO A 31 -21.20 12.86 11.58
C PRO A 31 -20.42 14.08 11.08
N VAL A 32 -19.10 14.09 11.31
CA VAL A 32 -18.21 15.18 10.87
C VAL A 32 -18.07 15.15 9.34
N LEU A 33 -17.89 13.96 8.76
CA LEU A 33 -17.84 13.79 7.30
C LEU A 33 -19.16 14.23 6.65
N LEU A 34 -20.29 13.83 7.22
CA LEU A 34 -21.61 14.22 6.70
C LEU A 34 -21.81 15.75 6.75
N TRP A 35 -21.39 16.38 7.84
CA TRP A 35 -21.42 17.84 7.97
C TRP A 35 -20.60 18.52 6.85
N HIS A 36 -19.37 18.05 6.61
CA HIS A 36 -18.54 18.58 5.55
C HIS A 36 -19.11 18.31 4.16
N ALA A 37 -19.67 17.13 3.92
CA ALA A 37 -20.33 16.79 2.66
C ALA A 37 -21.50 17.74 2.34
N ILE A 38 -22.34 18.03 3.34
CA ILE A 38 -23.45 18.99 3.21
C ILE A 38 -22.91 20.38 2.90
N ARG A 39 -21.90 20.86 3.60
CA ARG A 39 -21.28 22.18 3.34
C ARG A 39 -20.63 22.26 1.96
N ALA A 40 -19.97 21.20 1.54
CA ALA A 40 -19.34 21.09 0.22
C ALA A 40 -20.35 20.86 -0.90
N ARG A 41 -21.61 20.53 -0.56
CA ARG A 41 -22.63 20.09 -1.52
C ARG A 41 -22.17 18.92 -2.41
N SER A 42 -21.33 18.07 -1.84
CA SER A 42 -20.73 16.92 -2.55
C SER A 42 -20.49 15.79 -1.56
N LEU A 43 -20.99 14.60 -1.89
CA LEU A 43 -20.72 13.39 -1.10
C LEU A 43 -19.30 12.88 -1.28
N VAL A 44 -18.65 13.29 -2.36
CA VAL A 44 -17.29 12.87 -2.73
C VAL A 44 -16.26 14.00 -2.56
N PHE A 45 -16.55 14.98 -1.70
CA PHE A 45 -15.68 16.15 -1.48
C PHE A 45 -14.26 15.76 -1.07
N PHE A 46 -14.09 14.63 -0.41
CA PHE A 46 -12.79 14.13 0.05
C PHE A 46 -11.87 13.68 -1.09
N THR A 47 -12.42 13.36 -2.27
CA THR A 47 -11.61 12.97 -3.44
C THR A 47 -10.81 14.13 -4.03
N ASN A 48 -11.05 15.36 -3.57
CA ASN A 48 -10.27 16.53 -3.98
C ASN A 48 -9.05 16.80 -3.08
N VAL A 49 -8.83 15.99 -2.06
CA VAL A 49 -7.70 16.19 -1.13
C VAL A 49 -6.38 15.85 -1.82
N ASP A 50 -6.37 14.83 -2.64
CA ASP A 50 -5.21 14.45 -3.46
C ASP A 50 -5.66 14.15 -4.91
N PRO A 51 -5.74 15.17 -5.76
CA PRO A 51 -6.22 15.01 -7.14
C PRO A 51 -5.26 14.23 -8.04
N ALA A 52 -4.03 14.00 -7.61
CA ALA A 52 -3.04 13.23 -8.36
C ALA A 52 -3.25 11.70 -8.24
N ILE A 53 -4.00 11.27 -7.23
CA ILE A 53 -4.29 9.85 -6.98
C ILE A 53 -5.78 9.60 -7.21
N ASP A 54 -6.11 8.53 -7.92
CA ASP A 54 -7.51 8.19 -8.19
C ASP A 54 -8.30 8.03 -6.88
N MET A 55 -9.48 8.67 -6.81
CA MET A 55 -10.31 8.74 -5.62
C MET A 55 -9.57 9.19 -4.33
N SER A 56 -8.45 9.94 -4.46
CA SER A 56 -7.56 10.31 -3.36
C SER A 56 -7.05 9.13 -2.53
N GLY A 57 -6.84 7.97 -3.15
CA GLY A 57 -6.37 6.74 -2.49
C GLY A 57 -7.39 6.07 -1.57
N PHE A 58 -8.67 6.45 -1.64
CA PHE A 58 -9.69 5.91 -0.74
C PHE A 58 -10.02 4.45 -1.02
N PHE A 59 -9.89 4.00 -2.27
CA PHE A 59 -10.14 2.63 -2.69
C PHE A 59 -9.04 2.10 -3.61
N GLY A 60 -8.41 0.99 -3.22
CA GLY A 60 -7.62 0.17 -4.12
C GLY A 60 -6.38 0.85 -4.70
N GLU A 61 -5.75 1.73 -3.94
CA GLU A 61 -4.55 2.46 -4.34
C GLU A 61 -3.45 1.50 -4.81
N ARG A 62 -2.98 1.73 -6.04
CA ARG A 62 -1.92 0.94 -6.65
C ARG A 62 -0.57 1.57 -6.38
N LYS A 63 0.36 0.77 -5.86
CA LYS A 63 1.73 1.24 -5.59
C LYS A 63 2.47 1.62 -6.87
N SER A 64 2.19 0.94 -7.97
CA SER A 64 2.72 1.25 -9.30
C SER A 64 2.32 2.65 -9.78
N GLU A 65 1.08 3.06 -9.54
CA GLU A 65 0.59 4.39 -9.91
C GLU A 65 1.28 5.48 -9.07
N ILE A 66 1.45 5.24 -7.76
CA ILE A 66 2.17 6.17 -6.89
C ILE A 66 3.62 6.32 -7.35
N TYR A 67 4.30 5.21 -7.64
CA TYR A 67 5.68 5.27 -8.12
C TYR A 67 5.81 6.03 -9.45
N ALA A 68 4.82 5.94 -10.33
CA ALA A 68 4.81 6.70 -11.57
C ALA A 68 4.72 8.23 -11.36
N LEU A 69 4.21 8.68 -10.21
CA LEU A 69 4.12 10.09 -9.84
C LEU A 69 5.38 10.61 -9.12
N LEU A 70 6.23 9.70 -8.63
CA LEU A 70 7.44 10.07 -7.88
C LEU A 70 8.66 10.20 -8.79
N PRO A 71 9.62 11.07 -8.46
CA PRO A 71 10.92 11.06 -9.10
C PRO A 71 11.62 9.70 -8.96
N ASN A 72 12.30 9.24 -10.01
CA ASN A 72 12.92 7.91 -10.07
C ASN A 72 13.98 7.64 -8.99
N ASP A 73 14.54 8.68 -8.39
CA ASP A 73 15.52 8.61 -7.31
C ASP A 73 14.90 8.57 -5.90
N SER A 74 13.58 8.73 -5.81
CA SER A 74 12.85 8.78 -4.52
C SER A 74 12.50 7.42 -3.96
N TYR A 75 12.65 6.36 -4.73
CA TYR A 75 12.31 4.99 -4.32
C TYR A 75 13.33 3.98 -4.88
N PRO A 76 13.48 2.81 -4.23
CA PRO A 76 14.36 1.75 -4.72
C PRO A 76 13.95 1.28 -6.12
N THR A 77 14.91 0.81 -6.90
CA THR A 77 14.62 0.17 -8.20
C THR A 77 13.53 -0.87 -8.03
N THR A 78 12.43 -0.65 -8.70
CA THR A 78 11.22 -1.47 -8.58
C THR A 78 10.76 -1.90 -9.96
N LEU A 79 10.37 -3.17 -10.08
CA LEU A 79 9.85 -3.77 -11.30
C LEU A 79 8.39 -4.15 -11.06
N CYS A 80 7.50 -3.72 -11.94
CA CYS A 80 6.10 -4.12 -11.92
C CYS A 80 5.93 -5.32 -12.85
N ILE A 81 5.49 -6.45 -12.31
CA ILE A 81 5.22 -7.67 -13.06
C ILE A 81 3.72 -7.83 -13.23
N GLU A 82 3.28 -7.92 -14.48
CA GLU A 82 1.87 -8.10 -14.78
C GLU A 82 1.40 -9.53 -14.48
N PRO A 83 0.15 -9.70 -14.05
CA PRO A 83 -0.42 -11.03 -13.86
C PRO A 83 -0.36 -11.88 -15.14
N GLY A 84 0.14 -13.12 -15.01
CA GLY A 84 0.25 -14.03 -16.15
C GLY A 84 1.60 -13.95 -16.89
N THR A 85 2.52 -13.09 -16.49
CA THR A 85 3.88 -13.06 -17.02
C THR A 85 4.57 -14.42 -16.77
N SER A 86 5.20 -15.00 -17.79
CA SER A 86 5.92 -16.25 -17.65
C SER A 86 7.15 -16.11 -16.76
N TRP A 87 7.56 -17.20 -16.09
CA TRP A 87 8.72 -17.14 -15.19
C TRP A 87 10.01 -16.74 -15.93
N ALA A 88 10.21 -17.25 -17.15
CA ALA A 88 11.36 -16.88 -17.96
C ALA A 88 11.41 -15.38 -18.30
N GLU A 89 10.24 -14.79 -18.53
CA GLU A 89 10.14 -13.35 -18.76
C GLU A 89 10.40 -12.55 -17.48
N VAL A 90 9.96 -13.03 -16.32
CA VAL A 90 10.24 -12.41 -15.02
C VAL A 90 11.76 -12.40 -14.77
N GLU A 91 12.44 -13.53 -14.96
CA GLU A 91 13.90 -13.63 -14.82
C GLU A 91 14.62 -12.65 -15.76
N HIS A 92 14.22 -12.61 -17.03
CA HIS A 92 14.79 -11.67 -17.99
C HIS A 92 14.63 -10.21 -17.56
N GLN A 93 13.45 -9.83 -17.05
CA GLN A 93 13.18 -8.47 -16.60
C GLN A 93 13.98 -8.12 -15.33
N VAL A 94 14.12 -9.05 -14.39
CA VAL A 94 14.95 -8.90 -13.18
C VAL A 94 16.40 -8.66 -13.55
N ASP A 95 16.94 -9.44 -14.48
CA ASP A 95 18.31 -9.31 -14.96
C ASP A 95 18.53 -7.99 -15.73
N ALA A 96 17.59 -7.64 -16.61
CA ALA A 96 17.63 -6.38 -17.36
C ALA A 96 17.60 -5.15 -16.44
N ALA A 97 16.80 -5.22 -15.37
CA ALA A 97 16.74 -4.19 -14.33
C ALA A 97 17.94 -4.21 -13.36
N ARG A 98 18.84 -5.18 -13.49
CA ARG A 98 20.01 -5.40 -12.61
C ARG A 98 19.65 -5.50 -11.13
N LEU A 99 18.49 -6.08 -10.84
CA LEU A 99 18.05 -6.31 -9.47
C LEU A 99 18.89 -7.43 -8.84
N GLN A 100 19.32 -7.23 -7.62
CA GLN A 100 20.14 -8.18 -6.88
C GLN A 100 19.41 -8.71 -5.66
N PHE A 101 19.61 -10.00 -5.39
CA PHE A 101 19.07 -10.62 -4.19
C PHE A 101 19.76 -10.08 -2.91
N PRO A 102 19.04 -10.00 -1.80
CA PRO A 102 17.66 -10.43 -1.59
C PRO A 102 16.63 -9.45 -2.16
N LEU A 103 15.58 -9.98 -2.80
CA LEU A 103 14.48 -9.18 -3.34
C LEU A 103 13.28 -9.18 -2.39
N ILE A 104 12.50 -8.11 -2.46
CA ILE A 104 11.20 -8.01 -1.78
C ILE A 104 10.11 -8.00 -2.85
N VAL A 105 9.27 -9.02 -2.81
CA VAL A 105 8.07 -9.11 -3.65
C VAL A 105 6.87 -8.64 -2.83
N LYS A 106 6.08 -7.74 -3.37
CA LYS A 106 4.90 -7.19 -2.71
C LYS A 106 3.74 -7.05 -3.70
N PRO A 107 2.49 -7.28 -3.28
CA PRO A 107 1.35 -7.02 -4.15
C PRO A 107 1.24 -5.52 -4.47
N ASP A 108 0.80 -5.21 -5.67
CA ASP A 108 0.57 -3.84 -6.12
C ASP A 108 -0.53 -3.17 -5.30
N ILE A 109 -1.60 -3.91 -5.02
CA ILE A 109 -2.67 -3.50 -4.11
C ILE A 109 -2.56 -4.32 -2.83
N GLY A 110 -2.57 -3.67 -1.67
CA GLY A 110 -2.50 -4.33 -0.36
C GLY A 110 -1.96 -3.40 0.71
N GLU A 111 -2.33 -3.70 1.95
CA GLU A 111 -2.02 -2.90 3.12
C GLU A 111 -1.28 -3.71 4.19
N ARG A 112 -0.70 -3.03 5.17
CA ARG A 112 -0.14 -3.61 6.41
C ARG A 112 0.87 -4.74 6.20
N GLY A 113 1.56 -4.75 5.04
CA GLY A 113 2.56 -5.78 4.74
C GLY A 113 1.97 -7.13 4.34
N GLU A 114 0.66 -7.22 4.08
CA GLU A 114 0.04 -8.44 3.61
C GLU A 114 0.60 -8.83 2.24
N GLY A 115 0.94 -10.11 2.07
CA GLY A 115 1.49 -10.63 0.82
C GLY A 115 2.94 -10.22 0.52
N VAL A 116 3.64 -9.54 1.44
CA VAL A 116 5.05 -9.19 1.27
C VAL A 116 5.93 -10.42 1.51
N ILE A 117 6.74 -10.77 0.53
CA ILE A 117 7.62 -11.93 0.56
C ILE A 117 9.06 -11.49 0.31
N ARG A 118 9.98 -11.99 1.12
CA ARG A 118 11.42 -11.85 0.88
C ARG A 118 11.93 -13.06 0.13
N VAL A 119 12.55 -12.82 -1.01
CA VAL A 119 13.21 -13.84 -1.83
C VAL A 119 14.72 -13.72 -1.57
N PRO A 120 15.34 -14.70 -0.91
CA PRO A 120 16.73 -14.60 -0.45
C PRO A 120 17.75 -14.79 -1.56
N SER A 121 17.45 -15.64 -2.55
CA SER A 121 18.27 -16.01 -3.69
C SER A 121 17.42 -16.77 -4.71
#